data_e142e723499ffedda69c0b46234e0c9e
#
_entry.id   e142e723499ffedda69c0b46234e0c9e
#
_cell.length_a   1.000
_cell.length_b   1.000
_cell.length_c   1.000
_cell.angle_alpha   90.00
_cell.angle_beta   90.00
_cell.angle_gamma   90.00
#
_symmetry.space_group_name_H-M   'P 1'
#
loop_
_entity.id
_entity.type
_entity.pdbx_description
1 polymer ?
#
loop_
_entity_poly.entity_id
_entity_poly.type
_entity_poly.pdbx_seq_one_letter_code
_entity_poly.pdbx_strand_id
1 'polypeptide(L)'
;FLDGIDKAQEEHEKYHNNWRAMASDFNIPPVVAKEIVASCDKCQLKGEAMHGQVDCNPGIWQLDCTHLEGKIILVAVHVASGYMEAEVIPAETGQETAYFILKLAGRWPVKTIHTDNGSNFTSTTVKAACWWAGIKQEFGIPYNPQSQGVVESMNKELKKIIGQVRDQAEHLKTAVQMAVFIHNFKRKGGIGGYSPGERIIDIISTDIQTKELQKQITKIQNFRVYYRDSRDPLWKGPAKLLWKGEGAVVIQDNSDIKVVPRRKAKIIRDYGKQMAGDDCVASRQDED
;
A
#
# COMPACT_ATOMS: atom_id res chain seq x y z
N PHE A 1 31.83 -12.74 11.93
CA PHE A 1 30.87 -12.80 13.02
C PHE A 1 30.96 -11.58 13.95
N LEU A 2 32.14 -11.30 14.53
CA LEU A 2 32.34 -10.13 15.40
C LEU A 2 32.09 -8.80 14.68
N ASP A 3 32.54 -8.67 13.44
CA ASP A 3 32.31 -7.51 12.59
C ASP A 3 30.80 -7.23 12.36
N GLY A 4 29.99 -8.29 12.22
CA GLY A 4 28.54 -8.17 12.13
C GLY A 4 27.88 -7.68 13.42
N ILE A 5 28.39 -8.08 14.57
CA ILE A 5 27.89 -7.62 15.88
C ILE A 5 28.21 -6.15 16.09
N ASP A 6 29.44 -5.72 15.78
CA ASP A 6 29.87 -4.32 15.93
C ASP A 6 29.04 -3.40 15.04
N LYS A 7 28.83 -3.78 13.79
CA LYS A 7 27.97 -3.02 12.86
C LYS A 7 26.51 -2.95 13.32
N ALA A 8 25.98 -4.06 13.85
CA ALA A 8 24.63 -4.10 14.40
C ALA A 8 24.49 -3.16 15.60
N GLN A 9 25.49 -3.11 16.45
CA GLN A 9 25.54 -2.25 17.63
C GLN A 9 25.62 -0.76 17.24
N GLU A 10 26.49 -0.40 16.30
CA GLU A 10 26.58 0.95 15.74
C GLU A 10 25.25 1.42 15.10
N GLU A 11 24.61 0.54 14.36
CA GLU A 11 23.34 0.85 13.74
C GLU A 11 22.21 0.98 14.76
N HIS A 12 22.23 0.14 15.80
CA HIS A 12 21.28 0.25 16.90
C HIS A 12 21.43 1.58 17.68
N GLU A 13 22.63 2.08 17.88
CA GLU A 13 22.87 3.36 18.53
C GLU A 13 22.27 4.54 17.73
N LYS A 14 22.25 4.44 16.40
CA LYS A 14 21.65 5.44 15.51
C LYS A 14 20.13 5.35 15.43
N TYR A 15 19.61 4.15 15.16
CA TYR A 15 18.24 3.98 14.73
C TYR A 15 17.34 3.29 15.75
N HIS A 16 17.91 2.74 16.82
CA HIS A 16 17.18 1.96 17.81
C HIS A 16 16.27 0.90 17.18
N ASN A 17 16.75 0.27 16.10
CA ASN A 17 16.04 -0.77 15.37
C ASN A 17 15.78 -1.99 16.26
N ASN A 18 14.74 -2.74 15.93
CA ASN A 18 14.38 -3.91 16.71
C ASN A 18 15.32 -5.10 16.45
N TRP A 19 15.34 -6.06 17.35
CA TRP A 19 16.23 -7.22 17.27
C TRP A 19 16.03 -8.04 15.98
N ARG A 20 14.79 -8.10 15.43
CA ARG A 20 14.48 -8.82 14.19
C ARG A 20 15.16 -8.19 12.98
N ALA A 21 15.12 -6.87 12.90
CA ALA A 21 15.81 -6.12 11.86
C ALA A 21 17.32 -6.35 11.91
N MET A 22 17.93 -6.25 13.10
CA MET A 22 19.37 -6.47 13.26
C MET A 22 19.77 -7.91 12.94
N ALA A 23 19.01 -8.89 13.40
CA ALA A 23 19.29 -10.30 13.11
C ALA A 23 19.26 -10.59 11.61
N SER A 24 18.30 -10.01 10.89
CA SER A 24 18.16 -10.16 9.44
C SER A 24 19.24 -9.41 8.66
N ASP A 25 19.46 -8.13 8.99
CA ASP A 25 20.32 -7.25 8.18
C ASP A 25 21.82 -7.56 8.38
N PHE A 26 22.22 -8.01 9.56
CA PHE A 26 23.62 -8.32 9.90
C PHE A 26 23.94 -9.81 10.01
N ASN A 27 22.95 -10.66 9.76
CA ASN A 27 23.06 -12.11 9.87
C ASN A 27 23.69 -12.55 11.22
N ILE A 28 23.19 -11.99 12.31
CA ILE A 28 23.60 -12.32 13.67
C ILE A 28 22.54 -13.18 14.37
N PRO A 29 22.92 -14.02 15.35
CA PRO A 29 21.96 -14.82 16.08
C PRO A 29 20.91 -13.97 16.79
N PRO A 30 19.63 -14.39 16.81
CA PRO A 30 18.56 -13.64 17.47
C PRO A 30 18.84 -13.34 18.96
N VAL A 31 19.55 -14.23 19.64
CA VAL A 31 19.94 -14.04 21.06
C VAL A 31 20.86 -12.83 21.20
N VAL A 32 21.84 -12.68 20.33
CA VAL A 32 22.79 -11.56 20.32
C VAL A 32 22.06 -10.26 19.98
N ALA A 33 21.19 -10.27 18.98
CA ALA A 33 20.39 -9.11 18.62
C ALA A 33 19.46 -8.65 19.77
N LYS A 34 18.85 -9.58 20.49
CA LYS A 34 18.04 -9.28 21.67
C LYS A 34 18.86 -8.66 22.82
N GLU A 35 20.10 -9.12 23.01
CA GLU A 35 20.98 -8.59 24.04
C GLU A 35 21.38 -7.14 23.73
N ILE A 36 21.66 -6.81 22.48
CA ILE A 36 21.94 -5.42 22.05
C ILE A 36 20.76 -4.50 22.40
N VAL A 37 19.52 -4.92 22.09
CA VAL A 37 18.32 -4.13 22.45
C VAL A 37 18.12 -4.04 23.94
N ALA A 38 18.33 -5.14 24.69
CA ALA A 38 18.17 -5.19 26.13
C ALA A 38 19.18 -4.29 26.87
N SER A 39 20.37 -4.08 26.33
CA SER A 39 21.39 -3.20 26.90
C SER A 39 21.19 -1.71 26.56
N CYS A 40 20.25 -1.39 25.70
CA CYS A 40 19.97 0.00 25.31
C CYS A 40 18.93 0.64 26.23
N ASP A 41 19.33 1.66 27.01
CA ASP A 41 18.44 2.37 27.94
C ASP A 41 17.23 3.01 27.25
N LYS A 42 17.40 3.53 26.04
CA LYS A 42 16.33 4.17 25.26
C LYS A 42 15.28 3.19 24.73
N CYS A 43 15.61 1.91 24.62
CA CYS A 43 14.72 0.87 24.11
C CYS A 43 13.94 0.10 25.18
N GLN A 44 14.12 0.42 26.47
CA GLN A 44 13.45 -0.27 27.57
C GLN A 44 11.98 0.15 27.76
N LEU A 45 11.47 1.11 26.99
CA LEU A 45 10.07 1.52 27.03
C LEU A 45 9.20 0.45 26.35
N LYS A 46 8.44 -0.29 27.14
CA LYS A 46 7.51 -1.32 26.65
C LYS A 46 6.27 -0.65 26.04
N GLY A 47 6.02 -0.92 24.75
CA GLY A 47 4.73 -0.64 24.11
C GLY A 47 3.91 -1.93 23.99
N GLU A 48 2.61 -1.84 24.18
CA GLU A 48 1.71 -2.97 23.94
C GLU A 48 1.58 -3.22 22.44
N ALA A 49 1.74 -4.49 22.03
CA ALA A 49 1.45 -4.92 20.66
C ALA A 49 -0.06 -5.04 20.49
N MET A 50 -0.63 -4.26 19.59
CA MET A 50 -2.03 -4.40 19.19
C MET A 50 -2.18 -5.38 18.05
N HIS A 51 -3.00 -6.40 18.24
CA HIS A 51 -3.42 -7.34 17.21
C HIS A 51 -4.84 -6.96 16.76
N GLY A 52 -4.99 -6.49 15.52
CA GLY A 52 -6.27 -6.20 14.89
C GLY A 52 -6.27 -6.64 13.43
N GLN A 53 -7.47 -6.89 12.88
CA GLN A 53 -7.61 -7.08 11.45
C GLN A 53 -7.46 -5.75 10.75
N VAL A 54 -6.55 -5.68 9.76
CA VAL A 54 -6.22 -4.50 8.99
C VAL A 54 -6.89 -4.60 7.62
N ASP A 55 -7.43 -3.49 7.12
CA ASP A 55 -7.94 -3.40 5.75
C ASP A 55 -6.79 -3.59 4.76
N CYS A 56 -6.93 -4.58 3.87
CA CYS A 56 -5.91 -4.94 2.87
C CYS A 56 -6.00 -4.11 1.58
N ASN A 57 -6.89 -3.13 1.49
CA ASN A 57 -7.02 -2.28 0.32
C ASN A 57 -5.79 -1.38 0.14
N PRO A 58 -5.07 -1.48 -0.99
CA PRO A 58 -3.82 -0.74 -1.20
C PRO A 58 -3.99 0.77 -1.37
N GLY A 59 -5.21 1.25 -1.59
CA GLY A 59 -5.50 2.68 -1.81
C GLY A 59 -5.97 3.43 -0.57
N ILE A 60 -6.08 2.79 0.59
CA ILE A 60 -6.62 3.39 1.82
C ILE A 60 -5.51 3.95 2.70
N TRP A 61 -5.65 5.21 3.06
CA TRP A 61 -4.79 5.93 3.99
C TRP A 61 -5.60 6.53 5.13
N GLN A 62 -5.02 6.59 6.30
CA GLN A 62 -5.58 7.30 7.46
C GLN A 62 -4.73 8.51 7.76
N LEU A 63 -5.37 9.66 7.99
CA LEU A 63 -4.71 10.91 8.34
C LEU A 63 -5.20 11.39 9.70
N ASP A 64 -4.27 11.90 10.49
CA ASP A 64 -4.55 12.47 11.79
C ASP A 64 -3.54 13.58 12.13
N CYS A 65 -3.92 14.49 13.00
CA CYS A 65 -3.02 15.48 13.59
C CYS A 65 -2.64 15.06 15.00
N THR A 66 -1.38 15.15 15.33
CA THR A 66 -0.89 14.99 16.70
C THR A 66 -0.05 16.19 17.10
N HIS A 67 0.12 16.40 18.39
CA HIS A 67 0.81 17.57 18.93
C HIS A 67 2.02 17.10 19.77
N LEU A 68 3.13 17.78 19.59
CA LEU A 68 4.36 17.55 20.35
C LEU A 68 5.16 18.85 20.44
N GLU A 69 5.67 19.18 21.63
CA GLU A 69 6.46 20.39 21.88
C GLU A 69 5.77 21.69 21.41
N GLY A 70 4.44 21.75 21.52
CA GLY A 70 3.65 22.90 21.07
C GLY A 70 3.54 23.03 19.55
N LYS A 71 4.00 22.04 18.79
CA LYS A 71 3.92 21.99 17.32
C LYS A 71 2.93 20.92 16.87
N ILE A 72 2.46 21.11 15.63
CA ILE A 72 1.45 20.25 15.01
C ILE A 72 2.15 19.32 14.03
N ILE A 73 1.90 18.02 14.17
CA ILE A 73 2.42 16.99 13.27
C ILE A 73 1.23 16.36 12.55
N LEU A 74 1.20 16.48 11.24
CA LEU A 74 0.23 15.79 10.40
C LEU A 74 0.81 14.44 9.99
N VAL A 75 0.08 13.36 10.27
CA VAL A 75 0.50 11.98 10.06
C VAL A 75 -0.43 11.30 9.07
N ALA A 76 0.13 10.60 8.10
CA ALA A 76 -0.58 9.74 7.17
C ALA A 76 -0.07 8.30 7.29
N VAL A 77 -0.97 7.35 7.47
CA VAL A 77 -0.64 5.93 7.58
C VAL A 77 -1.31 5.17 6.45
N HIS A 78 -0.52 4.42 5.70
CA HIS A 78 -1.02 3.44 4.75
C HIS A 78 -1.49 2.20 5.51
N VAL A 79 -2.79 2.00 5.60
CA VAL A 79 -3.42 1.05 6.52
C VAL A 79 -2.93 -0.39 6.30
N ALA A 80 -2.88 -0.84 5.04
CA ALA A 80 -2.50 -2.21 4.72
C ALA A 80 -1.04 -2.56 5.06
N SER A 81 -0.11 -1.60 5.01
CA SER A 81 1.32 -1.84 5.24
C SER A 81 1.84 -1.32 6.58
N GLY A 82 1.19 -0.32 7.16
CA GLY A 82 1.71 0.44 8.29
C GLY A 82 2.78 1.46 7.93
N TYR A 83 3.08 1.66 6.63
CA TYR A 83 3.95 2.74 6.17
C TYR A 83 3.37 4.10 6.56
N MET A 84 4.22 5.02 7.00
CA MET A 84 3.76 6.34 7.39
C MET A 84 4.56 7.46 6.72
N GLU A 85 3.90 8.59 6.56
CA GLU A 85 4.50 9.87 6.30
C GLU A 85 4.03 10.88 7.35
N ALA A 86 4.91 11.74 7.80
CA ALA A 86 4.57 12.76 8.78
C ALA A 86 5.32 14.05 8.47
N GLU A 87 4.70 15.17 8.83
CA GLU A 87 5.28 16.49 8.62
C GLU A 87 4.84 17.44 9.73
N VAL A 88 5.76 18.24 10.21
CA VAL A 88 5.46 19.38 11.08
C VAL A 88 4.86 20.48 10.23
N ILE A 89 3.63 20.89 10.54
CA ILE A 89 2.94 21.98 9.84
C ILE A 89 2.86 23.22 10.74
N PRO A 90 2.89 24.43 10.16
CA PRO A 90 2.88 25.66 10.95
C PRO A 90 1.56 25.94 11.65
N ALA A 91 0.45 25.48 11.07
CA ALA A 91 -0.88 25.66 11.61
C ALA A 91 -1.81 24.52 11.17
N GLU A 92 -2.76 24.16 12.04
CA GLU A 92 -3.78 23.15 11.75
C GLU A 92 -4.91 23.75 10.91
N THR A 93 -4.59 24.07 9.66
CA THR A 93 -5.49 24.70 8.71
C THR A 93 -5.85 23.76 7.56
N GLY A 94 -6.98 24.02 6.90
CA GLY A 94 -7.37 23.30 5.70
C GLY A 94 -6.35 23.43 4.57
N GLN A 95 -5.71 24.57 4.44
CA GLN A 95 -4.71 24.84 3.40
C GLN A 95 -3.44 23.99 3.58
N GLU A 96 -2.90 23.92 4.78
CA GLU A 96 -1.74 23.07 5.08
C GLU A 96 -2.07 21.59 4.93
N THR A 97 -3.26 21.18 5.38
CA THR A 97 -3.77 19.81 5.24
C THR A 97 -3.96 19.43 3.78
N ALA A 98 -4.55 20.28 2.96
CA ALA A 98 -4.74 20.06 1.52
C ALA A 98 -3.39 19.91 0.80
N TYR A 99 -2.43 20.78 1.12
CA TYR A 99 -1.09 20.71 0.55
C TYR A 99 -0.39 19.38 0.89
N PHE A 100 -0.50 18.94 2.13
CA PHE A 100 0.04 17.64 2.55
C PHE A 100 -0.61 16.47 1.79
N ILE A 101 -1.93 16.48 1.64
CA ILE A 101 -2.68 15.45 0.91
C ILE A 101 -2.22 15.39 -0.55
N LEU A 102 -2.06 16.53 -1.20
CA LEU A 102 -1.60 16.59 -2.59
C LEU A 102 -0.16 16.08 -2.75
N LYS A 103 0.73 16.41 -1.81
CA LYS A 103 2.09 15.86 -1.80
C LYS A 103 2.08 14.32 -1.64
N LEU A 104 1.24 13.81 -0.76
CA LEU A 104 1.08 12.38 -0.56
C LEU A 104 0.56 11.68 -1.84
N ALA A 105 -0.49 12.25 -2.44
CA ALA A 105 -1.08 11.72 -3.68
C ALA A 105 -0.14 11.79 -4.89
N GLY A 106 0.79 12.74 -4.90
CA GLY A 106 1.85 12.83 -5.91
C GLY A 106 2.94 11.76 -5.79
N ARG A 107 2.99 11.05 -4.66
CA ARG A 107 4.00 9.99 -4.40
C ARG A 107 3.40 8.59 -4.40
N TRP A 108 2.17 8.45 -3.93
CA TRP A 108 1.49 7.18 -3.74
C TRP A 108 0.11 7.17 -4.39
N PRO A 109 -0.41 6.01 -4.81
CA PRO A 109 -1.76 5.90 -5.38
C PRO A 109 -2.83 5.97 -4.27
N VAL A 110 -3.09 7.16 -3.77
CA VAL A 110 -4.12 7.41 -2.75
C VAL A 110 -5.51 7.39 -3.40
N LYS A 111 -6.39 6.52 -2.95
CA LYS A 111 -7.78 6.40 -3.42
C LYS A 111 -8.78 6.88 -2.40
N THR A 112 -8.56 6.53 -1.14
CA THR A 112 -9.45 6.87 -0.03
C THR A 112 -8.63 7.35 1.15
N ILE A 113 -9.05 8.44 1.77
CA ILE A 113 -8.52 8.90 3.05
C ILE A 113 -9.59 8.82 4.13
N HIS A 114 -9.21 8.26 5.28
CA HIS A 114 -10.00 8.25 6.49
C HIS A 114 -9.46 9.30 7.44
N THR A 115 -10.32 10.21 7.90
CA THR A 115 -9.97 11.28 8.83
C THR A 115 -11.03 11.39 9.92
N ASP A 116 -10.73 12.09 10.99
CA ASP A 116 -11.75 12.56 11.92
C ASP A 116 -12.54 13.75 11.34
N ASN A 117 -13.45 14.30 12.12
CA ASN A 117 -14.25 15.48 11.77
C ASN A 117 -13.55 16.80 12.16
N GLY A 118 -12.25 16.82 12.30
CA GLY A 118 -11.48 18.03 12.59
C GLY A 118 -11.75 19.13 11.55
N SER A 119 -11.73 20.38 11.98
CA SER A 119 -12.07 21.53 11.11
C SER A 119 -11.14 21.66 9.91
N ASN A 120 -9.89 21.28 10.04
CA ASN A 120 -8.93 21.25 8.93
C ASN A 120 -9.30 20.20 7.88
N PHE A 121 -9.75 19.00 8.28
CA PHE A 121 -10.16 17.93 7.37
C PHE A 121 -11.53 18.19 6.69
N THR A 122 -12.44 18.86 7.39
CA THR A 122 -13.78 19.20 6.85
C THR A 122 -13.80 20.48 6.02
N SER A 123 -12.69 21.17 5.87
CA SER A 123 -12.59 22.42 5.14
C SER A 123 -12.89 22.26 3.65
N THR A 124 -13.37 23.34 3.03
CA THR A 124 -13.61 23.39 1.58
C THR A 124 -12.34 23.20 0.77
N THR A 125 -11.20 23.68 1.28
CA THR A 125 -9.89 23.51 0.62
C THR A 125 -9.48 22.04 0.53
N VAL A 126 -9.67 21.26 1.59
CA VAL A 126 -9.40 19.82 1.58
C VAL A 126 -10.37 19.08 0.66
N LYS A 127 -11.66 19.45 0.67
CA LYS A 127 -12.64 18.86 -0.25
C LYS A 127 -12.26 19.11 -1.71
N ALA A 128 -11.85 20.33 -2.05
CA ALA A 128 -11.39 20.67 -3.40
C ALA A 128 -10.14 19.91 -3.81
N ALA A 129 -9.15 19.76 -2.92
CA ALA A 129 -7.94 19.00 -3.18
C ALA A 129 -8.23 17.49 -3.40
N CYS A 130 -9.10 16.91 -2.58
CA CYS A 130 -9.54 15.52 -2.73
C CYS A 130 -10.30 15.30 -4.04
N TRP A 131 -11.19 16.20 -4.39
CA TRP A 131 -11.87 16.16 -5.68
C TRP A 131 -10.89 16.23 -6.85
N TRP A 132 -9.97 17.17 -6.82
CA TRP A 132 -8.98 17.35 -7.90
C TRP A 132 -8.09 16.11 -8.08
N ALA A 133 -7.66 15.50 -6.99
CA ALA A 133 -6.79 14.32 -7.02
C ALA A 133 -7.54 12.98 -7.18
N GLY A 134 -8.88 13.01 -7.28
CA GLY A 134 -9.69 11.79 -7.38
C GLY A 134 -9.69 10.95 -6.12
N ILE A 135 -9.62 11.58 -4.96
CA ILE A 135 -9.57 10.92 -3.65
C ILE A 135 -10.96 10.97 -3.00
N LYS A 136 -11.44 9.81 -2.55
CA LYS A 136 -12.63 9.73 -1.71
C LYS A 136 -12.27 10.05 -0.27
N GLN A 137 -12.96 11.02 0.32
CA GLN A 137 -12.81 11.38 1.72
C GLN A 137 -13.90 10.69 2.55
N GLU A 138 -13.50 9.91 3.54
CA GLU A 138 -14.37 9.25 4.50
C GLU A 138 -14.05 9.77 5.90
N PHE A 139 -15.07 10.28 6.58
CA PHE A 139 -14.98 10.71 7.97
C PHE A 139 -15.23 9.51 8.88
N GLY A 140 -14.50 9.43 9.98
CA GLY A 140 -14.54 8.30 10.90
C GLY A 140 -15.95 7.92 11.31
N ILE A 141 -16.29 6.64 11.15
CA ILE A 141 -17.51 6.07 11.68
C ILE A 141 -17.29 5.93 13.19
N PRO A 142 -18.12 6.58 14.03
CA PRO A 142 -17.93 6.58 15.49
C PRO A 142 -17.92 5.20 16.15
N TYR A 143 -18.30 4.16 15.41
CA TYR A 143 -18.49 2.79 15.89
C TYR A 143 -17.53 1.76 15.28
N ASN A 144 -16.44 2.18 14.62
CA ASN A 144 -15.41 1.23 14.19
C ASN A 144 -14.11 1.46 14.97
N PRO A 145 -14.01 0.92 16.20
CA PRO A 145 -12.82 1.10 17.05
C PRO A 145 -11.54 0.46 16.47
N GLN A 146 -11.68 -0.44 15.50
CA GLN A 146 -10.53 -1.12 14.88
C GLN A 146 -9.78 -0.25 13.87
N SER A 147 -10.47 0.64 13.16
CA SER A 147 -9.82 1.55 12.21
C SER A 147 -9.15 2.75 12.90
N GLN A 148 -9.71 3.24 13.99
CA GLN A 148 -9.10 4.31 14.80
C GLN A 148 -7.90 3.80 15.61
N GLY A 149 -7.94 2.56 16.08
CA GLY A 149 -6.85 1.96 16.86
C GLY A 149 -5.51 1.88 16.13
N VAL A 150 -5.52 1.77 14.79
CA VAL A 150 -4.29 1.71 13.98
C VAL A 150 -3.56 3.05 13.99
N VAL A 151 -4.26 4.17 13.76
CA VAL A 151 -3.62 5.51 13.73
C VAL A 151 -3.18 5.94 15.13
N GLU A 152 -3.99 5.68 16.16
CA GLU A 152 -3.61 5.98 17.53
C GLU A 152 -2.36 5.22 17.95
N SER A 153 -2.26 3.95 17.61
CA SER A 153 -1.07 3.12 17.84
C SER A 153 0.14 3.65 17.09
N MET A 154 -0.05 4.09 15.82
CA MET A 154 1.02 4.65 15.02
C MET A 154 1.49 6.01 15.54
N ASN A 155 0.59 6.86 16.03
CA ASN A 155 0.95 8.12 16.67
C ASN A 155 1.77 7.89 17.95
N LYS A 156 1.41 6.89 18.75
CA LYS A 156 2.19 6.49 19.93
C LYS A 156 3.58 5.97 19.54
N GLU A 157 3.64 5.12 18.54
CA GLU A 157 4.91 4.58 18.01
C GLU A 157 5.79 5.71 17.46
N LEU A 158 5.23 6.63 16.68
CA LEU A 158 5.95 7.79 16.16
C LEU A 158 6.52 8.65 17.29
N LYS A 159 5.73 8.98 18.29
CA LYS A 159 6.17 9.77 19.45
C LYS A 159 7.27 9.06 20.25
N LYS A 160 7.17 7.74 20.39
CA LYS A 160 8.20 6.92 21.03
C LYS A 160 9.53 6.99 20.29
N ILE A 161 9.52 6.84 18.98
CA ILE A 161 10.72 6.91 18.14
C ILE A 161 11.30 8.32 18.16
N ILE A 162 10.47 9.36 18.08
CA ILE A 162 10.91 10.76 18.22
C ILE A 162 11.65 10.94 19.54
N GLY A 163 11.12 10.43 20.65
CA GLY A 163 11.79 10.49 21.96
C GLY A 163 13.16 9.81 21.96
N GLN A 164 13.32 8.72 21.23
CA GLN A 164 14.59 7.99 21.13
C GLN A 164 15.68 8.75 20.36
N VAL A 165 15.28 9.57 19.38
CA VAL A 165 16.22 10.29 18.50
C VAL A 165 16.25 11.79 18.72
N ARG A 166 15.42 12.32 19.62
CA ARG A 166 15.23 13.76 19.79
C ARG A 166 16.51 14.52 20.08
N ASP A 167 17.40 13.94 20.85
CA ASP A 167 18.70 14.51 21.21
C ASP A 167 19.71 14.54 20.05
N GLN A 168 19.46 13.79 18.98
CA GLN A 168 20.31 13.78 17.77
C GLN A 168 19.93 14.87 16.76
N ALA A 169 18.85 15.60 16.98
CA ALA A 169 18.36 16.64 16.08
C ALA A 169 18.11 17.96 16.84
N GLU A 170 18.51 19.06 16.24
CA GLU A 170 18.25 20.39 16.79
C GLU A 170 16.75 20.73 16.74
N HIS A 171 16.12 20.50 15.59
CA HIS A 171 14.73 20.85 15.36
C HIS A 171 13.80 19.63 15.38
N LEU A 172 12.60 19.81 15.91
CA LEU A 172 11.57 18.75 15.95
C LEU A 172 11.26 18.22 14.54
N LYS A 173 11.16 19.07 13.53
CA LYS A 173 10.89 18.64 12.15
C LYS A 173 11.90 17.61 11.63
N THR A 174 13.16 17.73 12.02
CA THR A 174 14.21 16.77 11.66
C THR A 174 14.03 15.46 12.43
N ALA A 175 13.77 15.54 13.74
CA ALA A 175 13.50 14.36 14.55
C ALA A 175 12.27 13.58 14.06
N VAL A 176 11.23 14.27 13.60
CA VAL A 176 10.05 13.65 12.99
C VAL A 176 10.43 12.86 11.74
N GLN A 177 11.22 13.42 10.84
CA GLN A 177 11.65 12.72 9.63
C GLN A 177 12.60 11.55 9.94
N MET A 178 13.47 11.68 10.92
CA MET A 178 14.29 10.57 11.41
C MET A 178 13.43 9.42 11.95
N ALA A 179 12.40 9.75 12.73
CA ALA A 179 11.49 8.77 13.29
C ALA A 179 10.66 8.05 12.20
N VAL A 180 10.20 8.78 11.19
CA VAL A 180 9.51 8.22 10.01
C VAL A 180 10.40 7.23 9.26
N PHE A 181 11.65 7.61 9.01
CA PHE A 181 12.63 6.73 8.39
C PHE A 181 12.83 5.43 9.18
N ILE A 182 13.03 5.55 10.49
CA ILE A 182 13.22 4.39 11.38
C ILE A 182 11.99 3.48 11.36
N HIS A 183 10.79 4.04 11.51
CA HIS A 183 9.55 3.27 11.47
C HIS A 183 9.39 2.51 10.15
N ASN A 184 9.60 3.18 9.04
CA ASN A 184 9.36 2.59 7.73
C ASN A 184 10.38 1.53 7.33
N PHE A 185 11.65 1.66 7.74
CA PHE A 185 12.74 0.82 7.20
C PHE A 185 13.53 0.05 8.26
N LYS A 186 13.48 0.42 9.54
CA LYS A 186 14.25 -0.19 10.60
C LYS A 186 13.42 -0.96 11.62
N ARG A 187 12.12 -0.98 11.46
CA ARG A 187 11.16 -1.75 12.28
C ARG A 187 10.63 -2.91 11.47
N LYS A 188 11.20 -4.09 11.66
CA LYS A 188 10.75 -5.33 11.02
C LYS A 188 9.91 -6.13 11.99
N GLY A 189 8.78 -6.65 11.51
CA GLY A 189 7.86 -7.42 12.34
C GLY A 189 6.67 -7.95 11.56
N GLY A 190 5.78 -8.65 12.25
CA GLY A 190 4.62 -9.28 11.64
C GLY A 190 4.95 -10.54 10.84
N ILE A 191 4.05 -10.94 9.95
CA ILE A 191 4.22 -12.12 9.09
C ILE A 191 5.30 -11.82 8.05
N GLY A 192 6.32 -12.68 7.96
CA GLY A 192 7.43 -12.57 7.02
C GLY A 192 8.58 -11.65 7.47
N GLY A 193 8.46 -10.90 8.56
CA GLY A 193 9.53 -10.06 9.10
C GLY A 193 9.91 -8.85 8.26
N TYR A 194 9.00 -8.36 7.42
CA TYR A 194 9.21 -7.19 6.57
C TYR A 194 9.00 -5.87 7.32
N SER A 195 9.68 -4.81 6.85
CA SER A 195 9.42 -3.43 7.29
C SER A 195 8.15 -2.87 6.63
N PRO A 196 7.54 -1.82 7.21
CA PRO A 196 6.44 -1.13 6.54
C PRO A 196 6.76 -0.62 5.14
N GLY A 197 7.99 -0.14 4.91
CA GLY A 197 8.47 0.31 3.60
C GLY A 197 8.57 -0.82 2.57
N GLU A 198 9.04 -2.00 2.98
CA GLU A 198 9.04 -3.19 2.13
C GLU A 198 7.61 -3.66 1.82
N ARG A 199 6.72 -3.63 2.82
CA ARG A 199 5.32 -4.04 2.64
C ARG A 199 4.55 -3.15 1.68
N ILE A 200 4.69 -1.81 1.76
CA ILE A 200 3.96 -0.91 0.85
C ILE A 200 4.38 -1.11 -0.60
N ILE A 201 5.67 -1.30 -0.84
CA ILE A 201 6.20 -1.56 -2.19
C ILE A 201 5.64 -2.87 -2.74
N ASP A 202 5.66 -3.93 -1.94
CA ASP A 202 5.13 -5.24 -2.33
C ASP A 202 3.63 -5.19 -2.62
N ILE A 203 2.84 -4.57 -1.74
CA ILE A 203 1.38 -4.44 -1.90
C ILE A 203 1.03 -3.68 -3.16
N ILE A 204 1.65 -2.53 -3.41
CA ILE A 204 1.37 -1.69 -4.58
C ILE A 204 1.84 -2.36 -5.87
N SER A 205 3.03 -2.98 -5.88
CA SER A 205 3.54 -3.72 -7.04
C SER A 205 2.63 -4.90 -7.39
N THR A 206 2.17 -5.65 -6.41
CA THR A 206 1.23 -6.76 -6.59
C THR A 206 -0.11 -6.28 -7.12
N ASP A 207 -0.65 -5.16 -6.62
CA ASP A 207 -1.89 -4.56 -7.10
C ASP A 207 -1.80 -4.15 -8.58
N ILE A 208 -0.72 -3.51 -8.98
CA ILE A 208 -0.48 -3.12 -10.38
C ILE A 208 -0.39 -4.34 -11.29
N GLN A 209 0.35 -5.36 -10.90
CA GLN A 209 0.50 -6.60 -11.67
C GLN A 209 -0.84 -7.34 -11.80
N THR A 210 -1.63 -7.41 -10.74
CA THR A 210 -2.95 -8.03 -10.74
C THR A 210 -3.91 -7.30 -11.67
N LYS A 211 -3.94 -5.97 -11.64
CA LYS A 211 -4.77 -5.17 -12.55
C LYS A 211 -4.38 -5.34 -14.01
N GLU A 212 -3.10 -5.39 -14.31
CA GLU A 212 -2.62 -5.62 -15.67
C GLU A 212 -3.00 -7.02 -16.17
N LEU A 213 -2.85 -8.04 -15.34
CA LEU A 213 -3.28 -9.40 -15.66
C LEU A 213 -4.78 -9.47 -15.92
N GLN A 214 -5.62 -8.80 -15.12
CA GLN A 214 -7.06 -8.73 -15.33
C GLN A 214 -7.41 -8.04 -16.66
N LYS A 215 -6.71 -6.97 -17.04
CA LYS A 215 -6.89 -6.32 -18.34
C LYS A 215 -6.57 -7.27 -19.49
N GLN A 216 -5.48 -8.04 -19.40
CA GLN A 216 -5.11 -9.01 -20.40
C GLN A 216 -6.16 -10.12 -20.53
N ILE A 217 -6.66 -10.64 -19.40
CA ILE A 217 -7.74 -11.64 -19.38
C ILE A 217 -9.01 -11.07 -20.02
N THR A 218 -9.39 -9.84 -19.70
CA THR A 218 -10.57 -9.18 -20.28
C THR A 218 -10.43 -9.00 -21.78
N LYS A 219 -9.25 -8.63 -22.28
CA LYS A 219 -8.99 -8.56 -23.74
C LYS A 219 -9.14 -9.92 -24.39
N ILE A 220 -8.66 -10.99 -23.78
CA ILE A 220 -8.78 -12.37 -24.29
C ILE A 220 -10.24 -12.82 -24.30
N GLN A 221 -11.04 -12.45 -23.31
CA GLN A 221 -12.47 -12.81 -23.22
C GLN A 221 -13.33 -12.21 -24.33
N ASN A 222 -12.86 -11.15 -25.01
CA ASN A 222 -13.56 -10.54 -26.13
C ASN A 222 -13.34 -11.28 -27.47
N PHE A 223 -12.68 -12.40 -27.46
CA PHE A 223 -12.46 -13.23 -28.65
C PHE A 223 -13.26 -14.50 -28.60
N ARG A 224 -13.86 -14.86 -29.75
CA ARG A 224 -14.48 -16.16 -30.00
C ARG A 224 -13.56 -16.99 -30.88
N VAL A 225 -13.46 -18.28 -30.57
CA VAL A 225 -12.62 -19.20 -31.32
C VAL A 225 -13.48 -20.27 -31.97
N TYR A 226 -13.35 -20.40 -33.27
CA TYR A 226 -13.84 -21.56 -34.00
C TYR A 226 -12.65 -22.48 -34.27
N TYR A 227 -12.81 -23.76 -34.09
CA TYR A 227 -11.73 -24.72 -34.21
C TYR A 227 -12.13 -25.98 -34.96
N ARG A 228 -11.13 -26.69 -35.51
CA ARG A 228 -11.29 -28.00 -36.11
C ARG A 228 -10.59 -29.05 -35.29
N ASP A 229 -11.29 -30.18 -35.04
CA ASP A 229 -10.67 -31.34 -34.48
C ASP A 229 -9.76 -32.07 -35.50
N SER A 230 -8.86 -32.91 -35.01
CA SER A 230 -7.92 -33.64 -35.87
C SER A 230 -8.61 -34.62 -36.82
N ARG A 231 -9.79 -35.09 -36.45
CA ARG A 231 -10.55 -36.13 -37.18
C ARG A 231 -11.81 -35.61 -37.85
N ASP A 232 -12.19 -34.36 -37.64
CA ASP A 232 -13.43 -33.79 -38.15
C ASP A 232 -13.13 -32.50 -38.94
N PRO A 233 -13.46 -32.42 -40.24
CA PRO A 233 -13.22 -31.23 -41.04
C PRO A 233 -14.16 -30.06 -40.72
N LEU A 234 -15.21 -30.28 -39.93
CA LEU A 234 -16.18 -29.25 -39.59
C LEU A 234 -15.65 -28.31 -38.52
N TRP A 235 -15.99 -27.03 -38.69
CA TRP A 235 -15.69 -26.00 -37.69
C TRP A 235 -16.66 -26.13 -36.49
N LYS A 236 -16.08 -26.23 -35.33
CA LYS A 236 -16.79 -26.26 -34.02
C LYS A 236 -16.64 -24.92 -33.32
N GLY A 237 -17.53 -24.61 -32.39
CA GLY A 237 -17.55 -23.38 -31.61
C GLY A 237 -18.88 -22.63 -31.76
N PRO A 238 -18.97 -21.38 -31.25
CA PRO A 238 -17.87 -20.57 -30.70
C PRO A 238 -17.38 -21.04 -29.34
N ALA A 239 -16.08 -21.07 -29.16
CA ALA A 239 -15.43 -21.37 -27.88
C ALA A 239 -14.77 -20.13 -27.32
N LYS A 240 -14.57 -20.11 -25.99
CA LYS A 240 -13.90 -19.01 -25.29
C LYS A 240 -12.39 -19.18 -25.39
N LEU A 241 -11.68 -18.11 -25.77
CA LEU A 241 -10.22 -18.10 -25.78
C LEU A 241 -9.71 -17.93 -24.34
N LEU A 242 -8.88 -18.87 -23.87
CA LEU A 242 -8.24 -18.81 -22.55
C LEU A 242 -6.79 -18.35 -22.65
N TRP A 243 -6.06 -18.81 -23.69
CA TRP A 243 -4.67 -18.48 -23.90
C TRP A 243 -4.30 -18.61 -25.37
N LYS A 244 -3.38 -17.75 -25.84
CA LYS A 244 -2.89 -17.75 -27.20
C LYS A 244 -1.37 -17.78 -27.19
N GLY A 245 -0.78 -18.85 -27.74
CA GLY A 245 0.64 -18.98 -28.02
C GLY A 245 0.94 -18.91 -29.53
N GLU A 246 2.20 -19.03 -29.89
CA GLU A 246 2.64 -19.00 -31.29
C GLU A 246 2.17 -20.23 -32.10
N GLY A 247 2.21 -21.39 -31.46
CA GLY A 247 1.87 -22.67 -32.12
C GLY A 247 0.54 -23.28 -31.75
N ALA A 248 -0.09 -22.81 -30.68
CA ALA A 248 -1.34 -23.37 -30.15
C ALA A 248 -2.18 -22.32 -29.45
N VAL A 249 -3.47 -22.62 -29.31
CA VAL A 249 -4.43 -21.86 -28.49
C VAL A 249 -5.09 -22.78 -27.49
N VAL A 250 -5.37 -22.27 -26.29
CA VAL A 250 -6.17 -22.95 -25.28
C VAL A 250 -7.56 -22.33 -25.29
N ILE A 251 -8.56 -23.17 -25.45
CA ILE A 251 -9.96 -22.76 -25.55
C ILE A 251 -10.82 -23.52 -24.52
N GLN A 252 -11.93 -22.91 -24.17
CA GLN A 252 -13.00 -23.55 -23.41
C GLN A 252 -14.26 -23.64 -24.24
N ASP A 253 -14.65 -24.87 -24.57
CA ASP A 253 -15.90 -25.18 -25.26
C ASP A 253 -16.84 -25.84 -24.27
N ASN A 254 -17.92 -25.13 -23.89
CA ASN A 254 -18.77 -25.47 -22.76
C ASN A 254 -17.94 -25.62 -21.45
N SER A 255 -17.82 -26.81 -20.93
CA SER A 255 -17.02 -27.11 -19.73
C SER A 255 -15.66 -27.74 -20.05
N ASP A 256 -15.38 -28.04 -21.31
CA ASP A 256 -14.16 -28.71 -21.75
C ASP A 256 -13.06 -27.72 -22.15
N ILE A 257 -11.88 -27.89 -21.59
CA ILE A 257 -10.67 -27.15 -21.95
C ILE A 257 -9.90 -27.95 -22.99
N LYS A 258 -9.62 -27.33 -24.13
CA LYS A 258 -8.92 -27.97 -25.27
C LYS A 258 -7.72 -27.15 -25.71
N VAL A 259 -6.65 -27.85 -26.07
CA VAL A 259 -5.48 -27.27 -26.72
C VAL A 259 -5.60 -27.54 -28.23
N VAL A 260 -5.66 -26.48 -29.02
CA VAL A 260 -5.85 -26.57 -30.47
C VAL A 260 -4.66 -25.95 -31.19
N PRO A 261 -4.07 -26.64 -32.21
CA PRO A 261 -3.02 -26.01 -33.01
C PRO A 261 -3.48 -24.72 -33.66
N ARG A 262 -2.65 -23.68 -33.64
CA ARG A 262 -3.00 -22.35 -34.15
C ARG A 262 -3.56 -22.38 -35.59
N ARG A 263 -3.03 -23.23 -36.42
CA ARG A 263 -3.49 -23.43 -37.80
C ARG A 263 -4.92 -23.99 -37.96
N LYS A 264 -5.43 -24.61 -36.89
CA LYS A 264 -6.77 -25.20 -36.81
C LYS A 264 -7.77 -24.35 -36.02
N ALA A 265 -7.39 -23.14 -35.64
CA ALA A 265 -8.22 -22.21 -34.90
C ALA A 265 -8.42 -20.90 -35.65
N LYS A 266 -9.66 -20.42 -35.72
CA LYS A 266 -10.03 -19.09 -36.17
C LYS A 266 -10.41 -18.23 -35.00
N ILE A 267 -9.65 -17.18 -34.71
CA ILE A 267 -9.89 -16.26 -33.64
C ILE A 267 -10.59 -15.03 -34.20
N ILE A 268 -11.80 -14.76 -33.73
CA ILE A 268 -12.64 -13.65 -34.16
C ILE A 268 -12.89 -12.72 -33.00
N ARG A 269 -12.66 -11.44 -33.22
CA ARG A 269 -12.92 -10.41 -32.20
C ARG A 269 -14.41 -10.13 -32.10
N ASP A 270 -14.93 -10.12 -30.87
CA ASP A 270 -16.33 -9.81 -30.59
C ASP A 270 -16.50 -8.29 -30.40
N TYR A 271 -16.79 -7.57 -31.48
CA TYR A 271 -16.97 -6.12 -31.48
C TYR A 271 -18.20 -5.66 -30.68
N GLY A 272 -19.23 -6.50 -30.51
CA GLY A 272 -20.45 -6.15 -29.78
C GLY A 272 -20.23 -5.93 -28.28
N LYS A 273 -19.27 -6.62 -27.67
CA LYS A 273 -18.92 -6.41 -26.25
C LYS A 273 -18.06 -5.17 -26.01
N GLN A 274 -17.35 -4.67 -27.02
CA GLN A 274 -16.53 -3.48 -26.93
C GLN A 274 -17.37 -2.20 -26.99
N MET A 275 -18.45 -2.19 -27.79
CA MET A 275 -19.40 -1.06 -27.86
C MET A 275 -20.15 -0.86 -26.54
N ALA A 276 -20.52 -1.93 -25.84
CA ALA A 276 -21.18 -1.85 -24.54
C ALA A 276 -20.26 -1.32 -23.43
N GLY A 277 -18.94 -1.43 -23.60
CA GLY A 277 -17.93 -0.87 -22.66
C GLY A 277 -17.61 0.60 -22.92
N ASP A 278 -17.62 1.03 -24.17
CA ASP A 278 -17.33 2.40 -24.58
C ASP A 278 -18.54 3.34 -24.39
N ASP A 279 -19.77 2.83 -24.54
CA ASP A 279 -20.99 3.59 -24.26
C ASP A 279 -21.16 3.93 -22.78
N CYS A 280 -20.58 3.15 -21.86
CA CYS A 280 -20.53 3.50 -20.42
C CYS A 280 -19.56 4.64 -20.10
N VAL A 281 -18.60 4.94 -20.98
CA VAL A 281 -17.63 6.02 -20.79
C VAL A 281 -18.12 7.31 -21.48
N ALA A 282 -18.84 7.20 -22.59
CA ALA A 282 -19.36 8.34 -23.35
C ALA A 282 -20.55 9.03 -22.66
N SER A 283 -21.37 8.29 -21.89
CA SER A 283 -22.54 8.86 -21.19
C SER A 283 -22.23 9.69 -19.93
N ARG A 284 -20.94 9.86 -19.61
CA ARG A 284 -20.49 10.70 -18.47
C ARG A 284 -19.86 12.05 -18.88
N GLN A 285 -19.86 12.39 -20.16
CA GLN A 285 -19.28 13.65 -20.64
C GLN A 285 -20.30 14.71 -21.12
N ASP A 286 -21.60 14.42 -21.07
CA ASP A 286 -22.65 15.36 -21.51
C ASP A 286 -23.67 15.70 -20.41
N GLU A 287 -23.29 15.88 -19.19
CA GLU A 287 -24.08 16.61 -18.20
C GLU A 287 -23.17 17.59 -17.44
N ASP A 288 -23.24 18.87 -17.92
CA ASP A 288 -22.73 20.16 -17.43
C ASP A 288 -21.29 20.53 -17.71
#